data_706fe24449ffd83e2b13de447fb27117
#
_entry.id   706fe24449ffd83e2b13de447fb27117
#
_cell.length_a   1.000
_cell.length_b   1.000
_cell.length_c   1.000
_cell.angle_alpha   90.00
_cell.angle_beta   90.00
_cell.angle_gamma   90.00
#
_symmetry.space_group_name_H-M   'P 1'
#
loop_
_entity.id
_entity.type
_entity.pdbx_description
1 polymer ?
#
loop_
_entity_poly.entity_id
_entity_poly.type
_entity_poly.pdbx_seq_one_letter_code
_entity_poly.pdbx_strand_id
1 'polypeptide(L)'
;MKKILLYNSGGGLGDSIQLFTLILSLQKHFKYSEFFYLGAHENHFQGKLKEFNINIKTLDLGLKYFGFRWWHFLVAKKRFIDLGAEKRFITKKKSIDQKLDKMDLIIDLQSKLRNTIILNKIPHDHFYSSTYGFKFCTKKGEYSSENHLENLSNFLNTNIGISKFNPSNLDEKYKLEAKRLLPDKNYIGFSLTQGNVYREKSWSIDKFMDLATKIDEKSQIPVFFVEKKETELIKKIKSKIPNALFPEHHSNISCPALVTALASRLNLAISIDNGIMHMMGLANIPMIVLFGPTDSKKFAPKIDSIQVLDSKKIYKSKDINRITVLDVFRLI
;
A
#
# COMPACT_ATOMS: atom_id res chain seq x y z
N MET A 1 16.29 8.94 18.62
CA MET A 1 15.46 9.80 17.73
C MET A 1 14.12 10.04 18.38
N LYS A 2 13.58 11.27 18.31
CA LYS A 2 12.28 11.63 18.89
C LYS A 2 11.21 11.86 17.82
N LYS A 3 11.59 12.44 16.66
CA LYS A 3 10.66 12.82 15.59
C LYS A 3 11.12 12.29 14.24
N ILE A 4 10.33 11.43 13.63
CA ILE A 4 10.61 10.79 12.34
C ILE A 4 9.51 11.15 11.35
N LEU A 5 9.88 11.75 10.21
CA LEU A 5 8.97 12.10 9.13
C LEU A 5 9.14 11.13 7.96
N LEU A 6 8.04 10.51 7.55
CA LEU A 6 7.94 9.73 6.32
C LEU A 6 7.19 10.55 5.26
N TYR A 7 7.79 10.65 4.08
CA TYR A 7 7.16 11.25 2.92
C TYR A 7 6.82 10.20 1.88
N ASN A 8 5.53 10.15 1.50
CA ASN A 8 5.05 9.32 0.41
C ASN A 8 4.07 10.11 -0.46
N SER A 9 4.39 10.30 -1.73
CA SER A 9 3.50 10.97 -2.70
C SER A 9 2.54 10.02 -3.42
N GLY A 10 2.60 8.72 -3.15
CA GLY A 10 1.63 7.74 -3.64
C GLY A 10 0.26 8.00 -3.02
N GLY A 11 -0.78 8.11 -3.86
CA GLY A 11 -2.12 8.49 -3.40
C GLY A 11 -3.07 7.32 -3.22
N GLY A 12 -2.65 6.14 -3.62
CA GLY A 12 -3.46 4.94 -3.52
C GLY A 12 -3.35 4.26 -2.15
N LEU A 13 -4.40 3.56 -1.78
CA LEU A 13 -4.42 2.77 -0.55
C LEU A 13 -3.32 1.71 -0.54
N GLY A 14 -3.07 1.08 -1.71
CA GLY A 14 -1.98 0.12 -1.89
C GLY A 14 -0.60 0.71 -1.63
N ASP A 15 -0.35 1.96 -2.06
CA ASP A 15 0.93 2.66 -1.78
C ASP A 15 1.17 2.82 -0.27
N SER A 16 0.11 3.06 0.50
CA SER A 16 0.20 3.16 1.97
C SER A 16 0.41 1.80 2.63
N ILE A 17 -0.24 0.75 2.14
CA ILE A 17 -0.08 -0.61 2.68
C ILE A 17 1.35 -1.13 2.45
N GLN A 18 1.99 -0.80 1.33
CA GLN A 18 3.38 -1.15 1.08
C GLN A 18 4.36 -0.59 2.15
N LEU A 19 3.98 0.46 2.85
CA LEU A 19 4.78 1.05 3.93
C LEU A 19 4.67 0.32 5.27
N PHE A 20 3.73 -0.63 5.44
CA PHE A 20 3.48 -1.28 6.73
C PHE A 20 4.74 -1.87 7.33
N THR A 21 5.45 -2.71 6.60
CA THR A 21 6.68 -3.33 7.09
C THR A 21 7.74 -2.30 7.49
N LEU A 22 7.91 -1.24 6.70
CA LEU A 22 8.85 -0.18 7.02
C LEU A 22 8.45 0.57 8.29
N ILE A 23 7.19 1.02 8.38
CA ILE A 23 6.69 1.79 9.53
C ILE A 23 6.75 0.93 10.80
N LEU A 24 6.25 -0.30 10.76
CA LEU A 24 6.24 -1.20 11.90
C LEU A 24 7.66 -1.53 12.40
N SER A 25 8.60 -1.73 11.47
CA SER A 25 10.01 -1.98 11.82
C SER A 25 10.64 -0.77 12.49
N LEU A 26 10.39 0.43 11.94
CA LEU A 26 10.88 1.67 12.53
C LEU A 26 10.23 1.95 13.90
N GLN A 27 8.93 1.73 14.05
CA GLN A 27 8.22 1.92 15.33
C GLN A 27 8.71 0.94 16.40
N LYS A 28 8.97 -0.32 16.02
CA LYS A 28 9.55 -1.31 16.93
C LYS A 28 10.97 -0.95 17.36
N HIS A 29 11.78 -0.42 16.45
CA HIS A 29 13.16 -0.01 16.72
C HIS A 29 13.23 1.29 17.53
N PHE A 30 12.43 2.30 17.15
CA PHE A 30 12.39 3.61 17.79
C PHE A 30 11.13 3.77 18.67
N LYS A 31 11.01 2.96 19.71
CA LYS A 31 9.80 2.83 20.55
C LYS A 31 9.25 4.14 21.13
N TYR A 32 10.12 5.12 21.39
CA TYR A 32 9.76 6.40 22.01
C TYR A 32 9.72 7.56 21.01
N SER A 33 9.68 7.27 19.73
CA SER A 33 9.63 8.28 18.69
C SER A 33 8.21 8.60 18.25
N GLU A 34 7.96 9.85 17.92
CA GLU A 34 6.76 10.25 17.21
C GLU A 34 6.98 10.12 15.70
N PHE A 35 6.02 9.52 15.05
CA PHE A 35 6.04 9.31 13.61
C PHE A 35 5.07 10.27 12.92
N PHE A 36 5.56 10.95 11.90
CA PHE A 36 4.80 11.88 11.09
C PHE A 36 4.75 11.41 9.64
N TYR A 37 3.60 11.57 9.03
CA TYR A 37 3.35 11.31 7.62
C TYR A 37 3.13 12.62 6.89
N LEU A 38 3.81 12.79 5.78
CA LEU A 38 3.60 13.87 4.83
C LEU A 38 3.41 13.25 3.45
N GLY A 39 2.38 13.65 2.74
CA GLY A 39 2.08 13.10 1.42
C GLY A 39 1.41 14.11 0.52
N ALA A 40 1.24 13.73 -0.74
CA ALA A 40 0.47 14.48 -1.72
C ALA A 40 -1.04 14.27 -1.55
N HIS A 41 -1.43 13.30 -0.76
CA HIS A 41 -2.80 12.89 -0.49
C HIS A 41 -3.01 12.74 1.01
N GLU A 42 -4.25 12.48 1.41
CA GLU A 42 -4.61 12.24 2.81
C GLU A 42 -3.81 11.08 3.43
N ASN A 43 -3.61 11.17 4.73
CA ASN A 43 -2.99 10.11 5.51
C ASN A 43 -3.99 8.95 5.69
N HIS A 44 -3.86 7.91 4.89
CA HIS A 44 -4.74 6.74 4.98
C HIS A 44 -4.63 6.00 6.32
N PHE A 45 -3.52 6.11 7.04
CA PHE A 45 -3.37 5.50 8.38
C PHE A 45 -4.30 6.13 9.42
N GLN A 46 -4.67 7.40 9.25
CA GLN A 46 -5.68 8.07 10.06
C GLN A 46 -7.08 8.03 9.42
N GLY A 47 -7.19 7.54 8.20
CA GLY A 47 -8.43 7.40 7.44
C GLY A 47 -8.82 5.94 7.23
N LYS A 48 -8.75 5.46 5.99
CA LYS A 48 -9.22 4.13 5.57
C LYS A 48 -8.46 2.96 6.20
N LEU A 49 -7.22 3.18 6.68
CA LEU A 49 -6.36 2.17 7.31
C LEU A 49 -6.30 2.32 8.84
N LYS A 50 -7.12 3.16 9.45
CA LYS A 50 -7.09 3.43 10.89
C LYS A 50 -7.27 2.17 11.75
N GLU A 51 -8.00 1.18 11.25
CA GLU A 51 -8.31 -0.08 11.94
C GLU A 51 -7.10 -1.03 12.05
N PHE A 52 -6.00 -0.70 11.37
CA PHE A 52 -4.75 -1.44 11.53
C PHE A 52 -3.89 -0.94 12.70
N ASN A 53 -4.35 0.11 13.40
CA ASN A 53 -3.71 0.68 14.60
C ASN A 53 -2.24 1.10 14.40
N ILE A 54 -1.89 1.56 13.19
CA ILE A 54 -0.57 2.12 12.91
C ILE A 54 -0.58 3.59 13.30
N ASN A 55 0.12 3.90 14.40
CA ASN A 55 0.16 5.26 14.93
C ASN A 55 1.16 6.13 14.17
N ILE A 56 0.66 6.91 13.23
CA ILE A 56 1.45 7.90 12.49
C ILE A 56 0.61 9.17 12.28
N LYS A 57 1.11 10.30 12.80
CA LYS A 57 0.42 11.59 12.77
C LYS A 57 0.59 12.27 11.42
N THR A 58 -0.40 13.00 10.95
CA THR A 58 -0.25 13.83 9.76
C THR A 58 0.56 15.08 10.11
N LEU A 59 1.62 15.37 9.34
CA LEU A 59 2.28 16.66 9.35
C LEU A 59 1.52 17.59 8.41
N ASP A 60 0.72 18.50 8.97
CA ASP A 60 0.01 19.50 8.18
C ASP A 60 0.89 20.73 7.97
N LEU A 61 1.30 20.92 6.73
CA LEU A 61 2.01 22.14 6.29
C LEU A 61 1.08 23.19 5.71
N GLY A 62 -0.25 22.98 5.78
CA GLY A 62 -1.26 23.80 5.14
C GLY A 62 -1.13 23.83 3.61
N LEU A 63 -0.51 22.83 3.00
CA LEU A 63 -0.37 22.65 1.56
C LEU A 63 -1.24 21.47 1.12
N LYS A 64 -2.21 21.72 0.26
CA LYS A 64 -3.13 20.65 -0.19
C LYS A 64 -2.41 19.51 -0.91
N TYR A 65 -1.32 19.84 -1.66
CA TYR A 65 -0.53 18.89 -2.45
C TYR A 65 0.95 19.21 -2.30
N PHE A 66 1.58 18.68 -1.29
CA PHE A 66 2.98 18.94 -1.04
C PHE A 66 3.89 18.33 -2.12
N GLY A 67 4.76 19.15 -2.69
CA GLY A 67 5.76 18.70 -3.66
C GLY A 67 5.30 18.65 -5.13
N PHE A 68 4.04 18.95 -5.45
CA PHE A 68 3.56 18.94 -6.83
C PHE A 68 3.87 20.20 -7.64
N ARG A 69 4.13 21.34 -6.97
CA ARG A 69 4.35 22.64 -7.64
C ARG A 69 5.63 23.27 -7.16
N TRP A 70 6.39 23.91 -8.06
CA TRP A 70 7.64 24.58 -7.72
C TRP A 70 7.49 25.70 -6.69
N TRP A 71 6.40 26.43 -6.69
CA TRP A 71 6.14 27.47 -5.70
C TRP A 71 6.03 26.92 -4.26
N HIS A 72 5.75 25.64 -4.07
CA HIS A 72 5.81 25.00 -2.75
C HIS A 72 7.20 25.09 -2.11
N PHE A 73 8.25 25.20 -2.93
CA PHE A 73 9.61 25.43 -2.43
C PHE A 73 9.71 26.75 -1.65
N LEU A 74 9.16 27.85 -2.16
CA LEU A 74 9.17 29.15 -1.51
C LEU A 74 8.31 29.13 -0.24
N VAL A 75 7.15 28.51 -0.29
CA VAL A 75 6.26 28.37 0.86
C VAL A 75 6.90 27.50 1.94
N ALA A 76 7.51 26.37 1.58
CA ALA A 76 8.20 25.50 2.51
C ALA A 76 9.37 26.24 3.18
N LYS A 77 10.25 26.90 2.39
CA LYS A 77 11.36 27.71 2.92
C LYS A 77 10.86 28.77 3.89
N LYS A 78 9.83 29.52 3.52
CA LYS A 78 9.27 30.61 4.34
C LYS A 78 8.64 30.06 5.63
N ARG A 79 7.86 29.00 5.57
CA ARG A 79 7.22 28.38 6.74
C ARG A 79 8.19 27.74 7.71
N PHE A 80 9.30 27.20 7.22
CA PHE A 80 10.31 26.59 8.09
C PHE A 80 11.29 27.60 8.67
N ILE A 81 11.48 28.76 8.01
CA ILE A 81 12.35 29.83 8.49
C ILE A 81 11.59 30.85 9.33
N ASP A 82 10.34 31.18 8.93
CA ASP A 82 9.51 32.25 9.50
C ASP A 82 8.16 31.73 10.03
N LEU A 83 8.15 30.80 10.93
CA LEU A 83 6.90 30.33 11.57
C LEU A 83 6.18 31.39 12.41
N GLY A 84 6.67 32.64 12.40
CA GLY A 84 6.07 33.77 13.11
C GLY A 84 5.27 34.76 12.24
N ALA A 85 5.40 34.75 10.90
CA ALA A 85 5.08 35.98 10.16
C ALA A 85 3.95 35.94 9.12
N GLU A 86 3.41 34.80 8.60
CA GLU A 86 2.43 34.96 7.53
C GLU A 86 1.17 34.08 7.56
N LYS A 87 0.12 34.72 8.04
CA LYS A 87 -1.30 34.30 7.95
C LYS A 87 -1.90 34.31 6.52
N ARG A 88 -1.18 34.72 5.48
CA ARG A 88 -1.78 35.04 4.16
C ARG A 88 -1.96 33.87 3.19
N PHE A 89 -1.32 32.74 3.41
CA PHE A 89 -1.41 31.58 2.50
C PHE A 89 -2.20 30.40 3.05
N ILE A 90 -2.83 30.58 4.20
CA ILE A 90 -3.67 29.56 4.83
C ILE A 90 -5.08 29.70 4.28
N THR A 91 -5.54 28.76 3.49
CA THR A 91 -6.95 28.61 3.20
C THR A 91 -7.70 28.40 4.51
N LYS A 92 -8.51 29.37 4.88
CA LYS A 92 -9.61 29.51 5.85
C LYS A 92 -9.85 28.43 6.94
N LYS A 93 -8.89 27.63 7.42
CA LYS A 93 -9.14 26.77 8.58
C LYS A 93 -7.90 26.59 9.45
N LYS A 94 -7.99 27.14 10.66
CA LYS A 94 -7.15 27.01 11.85
C LYS A 94 -5.72 27.56 11.72
N SER A 95 -5.45 28.57 12.52
CA SER A 95 -4.11 29.02 12.91
C SER A 95 -3.31 27.83 13.43
N ILE A 96 -2.32 27.38 12.66
CA ILE A 96 -1.32 26.45 13.17
C ILE A 96 -0.27 27.34 13.86
N ASP A 97 -0.51 27.60 15.13
CA ASP A 97 0.46 28.26 16.03
C ASP A 97 1.56 27.29 16.50
N GLN A 98 1.72 26.15 15.84
CA GLN A 98 2.77 25.21 16.17
C GLN A 98 4.04 25.54 15.39
N LYS A 99 5.05 26.00 16.12
CA LYS A 99 6.45 26.03 15.69
C LYS A 99 6.81 24.59 15.24
N LEU A 100 7.11 24.40 13.95
CA LEU A 100 7.57 23.10 13.45
C LEU A 100 8.94 22.82 14.09
N ASP A 101 8.95 21.86 15.00
CA ASP A 101 10.18 21.40 15.58
C ASP A 101 11.03 20.66 14.53
N LYS A 102 12.32 20.74 14.71
CA LYS A 102 13.30 20.01 13.91
C LYS A 102 13.00 18.51 13.93
N MET A 103 13.07 17.87 12.78
CA MET A 103 12.96 16.42 12.63
C MET A 103 14.31 15.76 12.88
N ASP A 104 14.36 14.67 13.64
CA ASP A 104 15.59 13.90 13.76
C ASP A 104 15.90 13.15 12.47
N LEU A 105 14.86 12.66 11.79
CA LEU A 105 15.00 11.91 10.55
C LEU A 105 13.85 12.23 9.59
N ILE A 106 14.22 12.52 8.34
CA ILE A 106 13.27 12.57 7.21
C ILE A 106 13.56 11.43 6.26
N ILE A 107 12.53 10.66 5.91
CA ILE A 107 12.61 9.53 4.97
C ILE A 107 11.78 9.89 3.74
N ASP A 108 12.44 10.16 2.62
CA ASP A 108 11.82 10.39 1.31
C ASP A 108 11.80 9.10 0.50
N LEU A 109 10.61 8.53 0.34
CA LEU A 109 10.38 7.25 -0.34
C LEU A 109 10.04 7.38 -1.82
N GLN A 110 10.01 8.60 -2.37
CA GLN A 110 9.45 8.84 -3.71
C GLN A 110 10.46 9.14 -4.81
N SER A 111 11.70 9.42 -4.50
CA SER A 111 12.78 9.64 -5.48
C SER A 111 12.45 10.69 -6.57
N LYS A 112 11.63 11.69 -6.25
CA LYS A 112 11.27 12.78 -7.17
C LYS A 112 12.02 14.04 -6.80
N LEU A 113 12.98 14.45 -7.63
CA LEU A 113 13.89 15.58 -7.36
C LEU A 113 13.19 16.80 -6.77
N ARG A 114 12.10 17.27 -7.38
CA ARG A 114 11.34 18.42 -6.88
C ARG A 114 10.87 18.23 -5.44
N ASN A 115 10.31 17.06 -5.13
CA ASN A 115 9.82 16.75 -3.80
C ASN A 115 10.98 16.64 -2.80
N THR A 116 12.06 15.98 -3.17
CA THR A 116 13.27 15.84 -2.37
C THR A 116 13.88 17.20 -2.01
N ILE A 117 13.98 18.12 -2.98
CA ILE A 117 14.48 19.49 -2.76
C ILE A 117 13.61 20.24 -1.76
N ILE A 118 12.27 20.10 -1.86
CA ILE A 118 11.33 20.76 -0.95
C ILE A 118 11.43 20.17 0.45
N LEU A 119 11.44 18.84 0.57
CA LEU A 119 11.58 18.14 1.85
C LEU A 119 12.90 18.48 2.56
N ASN A 120 13.97 18.60 1.81
CA ASN A 120 15.30 18.96 2.35
C ASN A 120 15.37 20.38 2.96
N LYS A 121 14.30 21.21 2.76
CA LYS A 121 14.15 22.52 3.43
C LYS A 121 13.51 22.42 4.82
N ILE A 122 12.90 21.30 5.16
CA ILE A 122 12.41 21.04 6.52
C ILE A 122 13.63 20.89 7.45
N PRO A 123 13.71 21.60 8.58
CA PRO A 123 14.81 21.43 9.53
C PRO A 123 14.94 19.97 9.98
N HIS A 124 16.11 19.39 9.83
CA HIS A 124 16.36 17.99 10.16
C HIS A 124 17.82 17.73 10.57
N ASP A 125 18.08 16.63 11.26
CA ASP A 125 19.41 16.11 11.52
C ASP A 125 19.86 15.13 10.43
N HIS A 126 18.96 14.22 10.06
CA HIS A 126 19.21 13.19 9.08
C HIS A 126 18.18 13.23 7.96
N PHE A 127 18.65 13.16 6.72
CA PHE A 127 17.82 13.10 5.53
C PHE A 127 18.21 11.87 4.70
N TYR A 128 17.23 11.00 4.46
CA TYR A 128 17.38 9.81 3.64
C TYR A 128 16.49 9.92 2.42
N SER A 129 17.04 9.78 1.23
CA SER A 129 16.30 9.77 -0.04
C SER A 129 17.05 8.97 -1.10
N SER A 130 16.34 8.11 -1.84
CA SER A 130 16.91 7.39 -2.98
C SER A 130 17.06 8.25 -4.26
N THR A 131 16.69 9.52 -4.20
CA THR A 131 16.79 10.45 -5.34
C THR A 131 18.25 10.59 -5.80
N TYR A 132 18.44 10.48 -7.14
CA TYR A 132 19.75 10.53 -7.77
C TYR A 132 20.78 9.57 -7.14
N GLY A 133 20.38 8.32 -6.90
CA GLY A 133 21.28 7.33 -6.33
C GLY A 133 21.77 7.75 -4.93
N PHE A 134 20.85 8.20 -4.08
CA PHE A 134 21.07 8.58 -2.69
C PHE A 134 21.97 9.82 -2.45
N LYS A 135 22.20 10.63 -3.48
CA LYS A 135 23.07 11.84 -3.38
C LYS A 135 22.53 12.89 -2.39
N PHE A 136 21.25 12.85 -2.04
CA PHE A 136 20.63 13.77 -1.07
C PHE A 136 20.72 13.26 0.38
N CYS A 137 21.20 12.05 0.61
CA CYS A 137 21.38 11.54 1.96
C CYS A 137 22.43 12.38 2.73
N THR A 138 22.15 12.70 4.00
CA THR A 138 23.09 13.41 4.87
C THR A 138 24.32 12.58 5.22
N LYS A 139 24.21 11.24 5.18
CA LYS A 139 25.33 10.32 5.33
C LYS A 139 25.60 9.63 4.00
N LYS A 140 26.86 9.58 3.60
CA LYS A 140 27.31 8.83 2.43
C LYS A 140 27.38 7.34 2.80
N GLY A 141 27.11 6.47 1.85
CA GLY A 141 27.16 5.01 2.00
C GLY A 141 26.78 4.32 0.71
N GLU A 142 26.97 3.03 0.65
CA GLU A 142 26.47 2.19 -0.43
C GLU A 142 25.05 1.77 -0.11
N TYR A 143 24.10 2.20 -0.93
CA TYR A 143 22.68 1.93 -0.75
C TYR A 143 22.10 1.26 -2.01
N SER A 144 21.23 0.26 -1.80
CA SER A 144 20.46 -0.40 -2.86
C SER A 144 19.07 0.21 -2.99
N SER A 145 18.57 0.41 -4.19
CA SER A 145 17.22 0.93 -4.43
C SER A 145 16.09 -0.06 -4.08
N GLU A 146 16.41 -1.32 -3.82
CA GLU A 146 15.43 -2.39 -3.65
C GLU A 146 14.97 -2.61 -2.19
N ASN A 147 15.80 -2.23 -1.21
CA ASN A 147 15.51 -2.49 0.21
C ASN A 147 15.74 -1.26 1.09
N HIS A 148 14.68 -0.45 1.25
CA HIS A 148 14.75 0.75 2.08
C HIS A 148 15.08 0.49 3.56
N LEU A 149 14.67 -0.65 4.10
CA LEU A 149 14.90 -0.96 5.52
C LEU A 149 16.37 -1.29 5.79
N GLU A 150 16.99 -2.07 4.93
CA GLU A 150 18.43 -2.35 4.98
C GLU A 150 19.26 -1.09 4.76
N ASN A 151 18.90 -0.29 3.76
CA ASN A 151 19.54 1.00 3.53
C ASN A 151 19.46 1.92 4.74
N LEU A 152 18.30 1.96 5.42
CA LEU A 152 18.13 2.77 6.64
C LEU A 152 18.95 2.20 7.80
N SER A 153 19.10 0.90 7.90
CA SER A 153 19.98 0.26 8.88
C SER A 153 21.43 0.72 8.68
N ASN A 154 21.91 0.67 7.43
CA ASN A 154 23.25 1.14 7.06
C ASN A 154 23.41 2.67 7.27
N PHE A 155 22.41 3.44 6.81
CA PHE A 155 22.38 4.90 6.94
C PHE A 155 22.43 5.36 8.39
N LEU A 156 21.74 4.67 9.29
CA LEU A 156 21.68 5.00 10.70
C LEU A 156 22.77 4.31 11.54
N ASN A 157 23.56 3.43 10.91
CA ASN A 157 24.55 2.58 11.56
C ASN A 157 23.93 1.80 12.73
N THR A 158 22.81 1.15 12.49
CA THR A 158 22.07 0.37 13.47
C THR A 158 21.33 -0.78 12.79
N ASN A 159 21.08 -1.87 13.51
CA ASN A 159 20.31 -2.99 12.97
C ASN A 159 18.83 -2.80 13.23
N ILE A 160 18.06 -2.46 12.19
CA ILE A 160 16.61 -2.33 12.26
C ILE A 160 15.99 -3.68 11.89
N GLY A 161 15.53 -4.42 12.90
CA GLY A 161 14.88 -5.71 12.68
C GLY A 161 13.56 -5.57 11.91
N ILE A 162 13.30 -6.51 10.99
CA ILE A 162 12.08 -6.56 10.20
C ILE A 162 10.88 -6.86 11.10
N SER A 163 9.82 -6.05 11.00
CA SER A 163 8.55 -6.28 11.66
C SER A 163 7.43 -6.26 10.62
N LYS A 164 6.87 -7.44 10.33
CA LYS A 164 5.73 -7.59 9.42
C LYS A 164 4.42 -7.37 10.18
N PHE A 165 3.38 -6.97 9.47
CA PHE A 165 2.03 -6.95 10.02
C PHE A 165 1.59 -8.38 10.34
N ASN A 166 0.95 -8.56 11.50
CA ASN A 166 0.37 -9.84 11.89
C ASN A 166 -1.17 -9.71 11.88
N PRO A 167 -1.89 -10.46 11.04
CA PRO A 167 -3.35 -10.41 10.98
C PRO A 167 -4.05 -10.73 12.31
N SER A 168 -3.40 -11.46 13.20
CA SER A 168 -3.94 -11.73 14.55
C SER A 168 -4.14 -10.45 15.38
N ASN A 169 -3.42 -9.37 15.03
CA ASN A 169 -3.54 -8.06 15.71
C ASN A 169 -4.77 -7.25 15.25
N LEU A 170 -5.51 -7.72 14.24
CA LEU A 170 -6.78 -7.11 13.88
C LEU A 170 -7.78 -7.22 15.05
N ASP A 171 -8.62 -6.19 15.15
CA ASP A 171 -9.72 -6.19 16.13
C ASP A 171 -10.58 -7.46 15.94
N GLU A 172 -10.99 -8.06 17.07
CA GLU A 172 -11.74 -9.31 17.12
C GLU A 172 -13.02 -9.25 16.28
N LYS A 173 -13.68 -8.10 16.21
CA LYS A 173 -14.89 -7.90 15.39
C LYS A 173 -14.67 -8.25 13.91
N TYR A 174 -13.49 -7.96 13.32
CA TYR A 174 -13.20 -8.29 11.92
C TYR A 174 -12.92 -9.78 11.74
N LYS A 175 -12.26 -10.41 12.72
CA LYS A 175 -11.98 -11.85 12.68
C LYS A 175 -13.26 -12.67 12.82
N LEU A 176 -14.13 -12.29 13.75
CA LEU A 176 -15.45 -12.91 13.94
C LEU A 176 -16.34 -12.71 12.71
N GLU A 177 -16.37 -11.51 12.15
CA GLU A 177 -17.15 -11.23 10.96
C GLU A 177 -16.63 -12.02 9.74
N ALA A 178 -15.32 -12.09 9.57
CA ALA A 178 -14.72 -12.90 8.51
C ALA A 178 -15.05 -14.39 8.69
N LYS A 179 -15.03 -14.91 9.92
CA LYS A 179 -15.43 -16.29 10.21
C LYS A 179 -16.93 -16.54 9.94
N ARG A 180 -17.79 -15.58 10.22
CA ARG A 180 -19.22 -15.63 9.91
C ARG A 180 -19.49 -15.69 8.40
N LEU A 181 -18.76 -14.84 7.64
CA LEU A 181 -18.94 -14.71 6.19
C LEU A 181 -18.28 -15.82 5.39
N LEU A 182 -17.14 -16.30 5.86
CA LEU A 182 -16.38 -17.41 5.28
C LEU A 182 -16.06 -18.43 6.38
N PRO A 183 -17.02 -19.31 6.75
CA PRO A 183 -16.74 -20.42 7.67
C PRO A 183 -15.68 -21.37 7.09
N ASP A 184 -15.21 -22.35 7.89
CA ASP A 184 -14.09 -23.21 7.49
C ASP A 184 -14.44 -24.09 6.27
N LYS A 185 -13.90 -23.71 5.13
CA LYS A 185 -14.00 -24.39 3.83
C LYS A 185 -12.79 -24.09 2.96
N ASN A 186 -12.76 -24.66 1.75
CA ASN A 186 -11.68 -24.45 0.79
C ASN A 186 -12.02 -23.27 -0.15
N TYR A 187 -11.48 -22.09 0.15
CA TYR A 187 -11.75 -20.86 -0.56
C TYR A 187 -10.58 -20.41 -1.43
N ILE A 188 -10.87 -20.02 -2.66
CA ILE A 188 -9.94 -19.33 -3.56
C ILE A 188 -10.44 -17.90 -3.78
N GLY A 189 -9.65 -16.92 -3.37
CA GLY A 189 -10.01 -15.50 -3.49
C GLY A 189 -9.59 -14.89 -4.82
N PHE A 190 -10.44 -14.02 -5.38
CA PHE A 190 -10.19 -13.30 -6.62
C PHE A 190 -10.32 -11.80 -6.42
N SER A 191 -9.30 -11.06 -6.86
CA SER A 191 -9.32 -9.60 -6.96
C SER A 191 -9.06 -9.19 -8.39
N LEU A 192 -10.09 -8.74 -9.11
CA LEU A 192 -10.08 -8.58 -10.56
C LEU A 192 -10.21 -7.14 -11.05
N THR A 193 -10.69 -6.21 -10.21
CA THR A 193 -10.94 -4.83 -10.62
C THR A 193 -9.73 -3.94 -10.36
N GLN A 194 -9.37 -3.08 -11.31
CA GLN A 194 -8.33 -2.08 -11.12
C GLN A 194 -8.92 -0.79 -10.56
N GLY A 195 -8.21 -0.19 -9.58
CA GLY A 195 -8.63 1.10 -9.00
C GLY A 195 -8.24 2.32 -9.84
N ASN A 196 -7.30 2.20 -10.78
CA ASN A 196 -6.81 3.31 -11.60
C ASN A 196 -7.04 3.01 -13.08
N VAL A 197 -7.91 3.79 -13.70
CA VAL A 197 -8.29 3.63 -15.12
C VAL A 197 -7.23 4.10 -16.13
N TYR A 198 -6.23 4.88 -15.70
CA TYR A 198 -5.20 5.42 -16.61
C TYR A 198 -4.13 4.41 -17.04
N ARG A 199 -4.08 3.25 -16.42
CA ARG A 199 -3.17 2.16 -16.78
C ARG A 199 -3.98 0.89 -16.88
N GLU A 200 -4.03 0.29 -18.06
CA GLU A 200 -4.70 -0.98 -18.22
C GLU A 200 -3.88 -2.09 -17.57
N LYS A 201 -4.36 -2.53 -16.43
CA LYS A 201 -3.76 -3.59 -15.60
C LYS A 201 -4.72 -4.77 -15.44
N SER A 202 -5.89 -4.70 -16.07
CA SER A 202 -6.93 -5.69 -15.92
C SER A 202 -6.64 -6.92 -16.76
N TRP A 203 -6.63 -8.07 -16.12
CA TRP A 203 -6.76 -9.34 -16.83
C TRP A 203 -8.21 -9.54 -17.24
N SER A 204 -8.46 -10.17 -18.38
CA SER A 204 -9.80 -10.33 -18.92
C SER A 204 -10.75 -10.96 -17.91
N ILE A 205 -11.92 -10.36 -17.73
CA ILE A 205 -12.98 -10.88 -16.86
C ILE A 205 -13.40 -12.29 -17.28
N ASP A 206 -13.44 -12.57 -18.59
CA ASP A 206 -13.78 -13.90 -19.09
C ASP A 206 -12.74 -14.94 -18.68
N LYS A 207 -11.44 -14.59 -18.70
CA LYS A 207 -10.38 -15.47 -18.20
C LYS A 207 -10.48 -15.73 -16.70
N PHE A 208 -10.82 -14.69 -15.91
CA PHE A 208 -11.08 -14.88 -14.49
C PHE A 208 -12.26 -15.83 -14.25
N MET A 209 -13.33 -15.67 -15.01
CA MET A 209 -14.50 -16.55 -14.90
C MET A 209 -14.19 -17.97 -15.32
N ASP A 210 -13.44 -18.16 -16.44
CA ASP A 210 -13.02 -19.50 -16.88
C ASP A 210 -12.16 -20.20 -15.85
N LEU A 211 -11.24 -19.45 -15.22
CA LEU A 211 -10.39 -19.96 -14.14
C LEU A 211 -11.24 -20.34 -12.92
N ALA A 212 -12.16 -19.47 -12.51
CA ALA A 212 -13.02 -19.71 -11.35
C ALA A 212 -13.99 -20.87 -11.57
N THR A 213 -14.50 -21.07 -12.80
CA THR A 213 -15.30 -22.26 -13.15
C THR A 213 -14.48 -23.54 -12.95
N LYS A 214 -13.24 -23.59 -13.44
CA LYS A 214 -12.35 -24.74 -13.24
C LYS A 214 -12.02 -25.01 -11.76
N ILE A 215 -12.00 -23.99 -10.93
CA ILE A 215 -11.81 -24.09 -9.49
C ILE A 215 -13.06 -24.65 -8.81
N ASP A 216 -14.23 -24.16 -9.18
CA ASP A 216 -15.53 -24.63 -8.66
C ASP A 216 -15.75 -26.12 -9.00
N GLU A 217 -15.37 -26.53 -10.20
CA GLU A 217 -15.37 -27.95 -10.62
C GLU A 217 -14.51 -28.86 -9.75
N LYS A 218 -13.48 -28.31 -9.10
CA LYS A 218 -12.61 -29.01 -8.13
C LYS A 218 -13.13 -28.95 -6.69
N SER A 219 -14.37 -28.53 -6.48
CA SER A 219 -14.98 -28.36 -5.15
C SER A 219 -14.27 -27.32 -4.28
N GLN A 220 -13.60 -26.36 -4.90
CA GLN A 220 -13.05 -25.17 -4.23
C GLN A 220 -13.99 -24.00 -4.49
N ILE A 221 -14.29 -23.20 -3.48
CA ILE A 221 -15.31 -22.16 -3.57
C ILE A 221 -14.66 -20.84 -3.99
N PRO A 222 -15.04 -20.27 -5.17
CA PRO A 222 -14.56 -18.97 -5.62
C PRO A 222 -15.14 -17.83 -4.77
N VAL A 223 -14.27 -16.97 -4.26
CA VAL A 223 -14.61 -15.79 -3.46
C VAL A 223 -14.14 -14.54 -4.18
N PHE A 224 -15.04 -13.63 -4.49
CA PHE A 224 -14.75 -12.43 -5.26
C PHE A 224 -14.77 -11.16 -4.40
N PHE A 225 -13.72 -10.39 -4.49
CA PHE A 225 -13.60 -9.06 -3.88
C PHE A 225 -13.90 -8.00 -4.94
N VAL A 226 -15.17 -7.64 -5.04
CA VAL A 226 -15.74 -6.70 -6.02
C VAL A 226 -16.62 -5.71 -5.30
N GLU A 227 -16.52 -4.41 -5.61
CA GLU A 227 -17.37 -3.40 -4.99
C GLU A 227 -18.86 -3.62 -5.30
N LYS A 228 -19.75 -3.36 -4.33
CA LYS A 228 -21.22 -3.53 -4.50
C LYS A 228 -21.80 -2.77 -5.69
N LYS A 229 -21.17 -1.66 -6.08
CA LYS A 229 -21.62 -0.84 -7.22
C LYS A 229 -21.41 -1.50 -8.58
N GLU A 230 -20.54 -2.49 -8.69
CA GLU A 230 -20.22 -3.21 -9.92
C GLU A 230 -21.30 -4.28 -10.25
N THR A 231 -22.56 -3.86 -10.28
CA THR A 231 -23.73 -4.74 -10.34
C THR A 231 -23.75 -5.64 -11.57
N GLU A 232 -23.37 -5.14 -12.73
CA GLU A 232 -23.33 -5.91 -13.98
C GLU A 232 -22.24 -6.99 -13.94
N LEU A 233 -21.07 -6.66 -13.39
CA LEU A 233 -19.99 -7.62 -13.19
C LEU A 233 -20.43 -8.74 -12.23
N ILE A 234 -21.06 -8.38 -11.12
CA ILE A 234 -21.58 -9.34 -10.13
C ILE A 234 -22.61 -10.28 -10.76
N LYS A 235 -23.57 -9.75 -11.53
CA LYS A 235 -24.56 -10.55 -12.27
C LYS A 235 -23.87 -11.51 -13.24
N LYS A 236 -22.89 -11.01 -14.02
CA LYS A 236 -22.13 -11.82 -14.98
C LYS A 236 -21.39 -12.96 -14.29
N ILE A 237 -20.74 -12.70 -13.14
CA ILE A 237 -20.06 -13.75 -12.38
C ILE A 237 -21.06 -14.79 -11.85
N LYS A 238 -22.14 -14.36 -11.20
CA LYS A 238 -23.15 -15.27 -10.62
C LYS A 238 -23.86 -16.12 -11.67
N SER A 239 -24.10 -15.60 -12.87
CA SER A 239 -24.71 -16.36 -13.95
C SER A 239 -23.83 -17.51 -14.44
N LYS A 240 -22.50 -17.35 -14.38
CA LYS A 240 -21.56 -18.40 -14.83
C LYS A 240 -21.08 -19.30 -13.68
N ILE A 241 -21.02 -18.76 -12.47
CA ILE A 241 -20.52 -19.44 -11.28
C ILE A 241 -21.53 -19.23 -10.14
N PRO A 242 -22.61 -20.04 -10.07
CA PRO A 242 -23.67 -19.87 -9.06
C PRO A 242 -23.15 -19.92 -7.61
N ASN A 243 -22.07 -20.69 -7.33
CA ASN A 243 -21.46 -20.86 -6.01
C ASN A 243 -20.53 -19.71 -5.62
N ALA A 244 -20.32 -18.72 -6.51
CA ALA A 244 -19.43 -17.58 -6.24
C ALA A 244 -19.90 -16.77 -5.03
N LEU A 245 -18.97 -16.51 -4.10
CA LEU A 245 -19.22 -15.72 -2.90
C LEU A 245 -18.71 -14.29 -3.03
N PHE A 246 -19.47 -13.36 -2.44
CA PHE A 246 -19.13 -11.94 -2.33
C PHE A 246 -19.26 -11.50 -0.87
N PRO A 247 -18.34 -11.91 0.01
CA PRO A 247 -18.53 -11.82 1.46
C PRO A 247 -18.69 -10.37 1.94
N GLU A 248 -17.98 -9.40 1.38
CA GLU A 248 -18.10 -8.00 1.77
C GLU A 248 -19.50 -7.43 1.56
N HIS A 249 -20.30 -8.00 0.64
CA HIS A 249 -21.66 -7.55 0.37
C HIS A 249 -22.63 -7.85 1.51
N HIS A 250 -22.28 -8.80 2.35
CA HIS A 250 -23.09 -9.26 3.48
C HIS A 250 -22.58 -8.73 4.83
N SER A 251 -21.71 -7.70 4.79
CA SER A 251 -21.18 -7.04 5.99
C SER A 251 -21.55 -5.57 6.04
N ASN A 252 -21.82 -5.09 7.25
CA ASN A 252 -22.03 -3.67 7.56
C ASN A 252 -20.73 -2.96 7.99
N ILE A 253 -19.64 -3.70 8.18
CA ILE A 253 -18.32 -3.18 8.61
C ILE A 253 -17.24 -3.33 7.53
N SER A 254 -17.66 -3.35 6.24
CA SER A 254 -16.71 -3.47 5.12
C SER A 254 -15.68 -2.34 5.14
N CYS A 255 -14.42 -2.72 5.22
CA CYS A 255 -13.25 -1.83 5.23
C CYS A 255 -11.99 -2.65 4.91
N PRO A 256 -10.82 -2.01 4.68
CA PRO A 256 -9.58 -2.74 4.42
C PRO A 256 -9.19 -3.79 5.48
N ALA A 257 -9.52 -3.55 6.75
CA ALA A 257 -9.26 -4.52 7.82
C ALA A 257 -10.12 -5.78 7.67
N LEU A 258 -11.41 -5.64 7.32
CA LEU A 258 -12.27 -6.79 7.01
C LEU A 258 -11.78 -7.56 5.79
N VAL A 259 -11.37 -6.86 4.72
CA VAL A 259 -10.80 -7.53 3.52
C VAL A 259 -9.57 -8.36 3.91
N THR A 260 -8.68 -7.82 4.73
CA THR A 260 -7.51 -8.56 5.22
C THR A 260 -7.92 -9.75 6.09
N ALA A 261 -8.92 -9.60 6.97
CA ALA A 261 -9.44 -10.69 7.80
C ALA A 261 -10.13 -11.78 6.94
N LEU A 262 -10.90 -11.41 5.92
CA LEU A 262 -11.48 -12.36 4.96
C LEU A 262 -10.38 -13.08 4.17
N ALA A 263 -9.34 -12.36 3.75
CA ALA A 263 -8.20 -12.95 3.06
C ALA A 263 -7.51 -14.02 3.92
N SER A 264 -7.40 -13.83 5.23
CA SER A 264 -6.81 -14.83 6.14
C SER A 264 -7.59 -16.16 6.18
N ARG A 265 -8.78 -16.21 5.61
CA ARG A 265 -9.61 -17.43 5.52
C ARG A 265 -9.51 -18.12 4.17
N LEU A 266 -8.73 -17.59 3.26
CA LEU A 266 -8.51 -18.15 1.93
C LEU A 266 -7.36 -19.15 1.94
N ASN A 267 -7.46 -20.18 1.14
CA ASN A 267 -6.35 -21.12 0.89
C ASN A 267 -5.35 -20.55 -0.12
N LEU A 268 -5.87 -19.74 -1.06
CA LEU A 268 -5.09 -19.08 -2.10
C LEU A 268 -5.79 -17.80 -2.53
N ALA A 269 -5.04 -16.77 -2.88
CA ALA A 269 -5.56 -15.57 -3.54
C ALA A 269 -4.96 -15.38 -4.93
N ILE A 270 -5.80 -15.00 -5.89
CA ILE A 270 -5.42 -14.69 -7.27
C ILE A 270 -5.78 -13.25 -7.54
N SER A 271 -4.80 -12.43 -7.87
CA SER A 271 -4.98 -10.99 -7.98
C SER A 271 -4.18 -10.37 -9.13
N ILE A 272 -4.65 -9.24 -9.61
CA ILE A 272 -3.86 -8.30 -10.40
C ILE A 272 -3.22 -7.23 -9.48
N ASP A 273 -2.35 -6.38 -10.04
CA ASP A 273 -1.77 -5.23 -9.31
C ASP A 273 -2.83 -4.18 -8.95
N ASN A 274 -3.41 -4.29 -7.77
CA ASN A 274 -4.41 -3.38 -7.22
C ASN A 274 -4.31 -3.23 -5.68
N GLY A 275 -5.18 -2.40 -5.10
CA GLY A 275 -5.19 -2.16 -3.65
C GLY A 275 -5.56 -3.39 -2.82
N ILE A 276 -6.47 -4.24 -3.32
CA ILE A 276 -6.92 -5.46 -2.65
C ILE A 276 -5.79 -6.50 -2.59
N MET A 277 -4.96 -6.60 -3.64
CA MET A 277 -3.76 -7.43 -3.65
C MET A 277 -2.88 -7.15 -2.41
N HIS A 278 -2.68 -5.89 -2.08
CA HIS A 278 -1.87 -5.51 -0.92
C HIS A 278 -2.56 -5.86 0.41
N MET A 279 -3.89 -5.75 0.50
CA MET A 279 -4.65 -6.19 1.68
C MET A 279 -4.57 -7.70 1.87
N MET A 280 -4.68 -8.49 0.78
CA MET A 280 -4.47 -9.93 0.80
C MET A 280 -3.04 -10.29 1.19
N GLY A 281 -2.06 -9.52 0.72
CA GLY A 281 -0.66 -9.67 1.11
C GLY A 281 -0.40 -9.46 2.61
N LEU A 282 -1.17 -8.58 3.28
CA LEU A 282 -1.11 -8.40 4.73
C LEU A 282 -1.59 -9.65 5.50
N ALA A 283 -2.48 -10.45 4.90
CA ALA A 283 -2.93 -11.72 5.48
C ALA A 283 -1.86 -12.82 5.44
N ASN A 284 -0.78 -12.62 4.68
CA ASN A 284 0.35 -13.55 4.50
C ASN A 284 -0.10 -14.97 4.08
N ILE A 285 -1.08 -15.05 3.19
CA ILE A 285 -1.58 -16.30 2.60
C ILE A 285 -0.87 -16.58 1.26
N PRO A 286 -0.94 -17.81 0.72
CA PRO A 286 -0.47 -18.10 -0.62
C PRO A 286 -1.14 -17.20 -1.66
N MET A 287 -0.36 -16.65 -2.60
CA MET A 287 -0.89 -15.76 -3.65
C MET A 287 -0.30 -16.06 -5.02
N ILE A 288 -1.13 -15.95 -6.06
CA ILE A 288 -0.72 -15.83 -7.46
C ILE A 288 -1.07 -14.41 -7.91
N VAL A 289 -0.07 -13.65 -8.35
CA VAL A 289 -0.26 -12.25 -8.74
C VAL A 289 0.14 -12.02 -10.18
N LEU A 290 -0.77 -11.42 -10.96
CA LEU A 290 -0.60 -11.17 -12.38
C LEU A 290 -0.15 -9.73 -12.60
N PHE A 291 0.94 -9.56 -13.35
CA PHE A 291 1.49 -8.27 -13.73
C PHE A 291 1.55 -8.10 -15.24
N GLY A 292 1.21 -6.90 -15.70
CA GLY A 292 1.36 -6.46 -17.07
C GLY A 292 2.31 -5.25 -17.18
N PRO A 293 1.78 -4.02 -17.25
CA PRO A 293 2.57 -2.81 -17.48
C PRO A 293 3.41 -2.37 -16.27
N THR A 294 3.05 -2.77 -15.06
CA THR A 294 3.70 -2.34 -13.81
C THR A 294 4.91 -3.21 -13.46
N ASP A 295 5.75 -2.72 -12.55
CA ASP A 295 6.96 -3.42 -12.11
C ASP A 295 6.64 -4.40 -10.99
N SER A 296 6.68 -5.69 -11.29
CA SER A 296 6.41 -6.75 -10.33
C SER A 296 7.40 -6.78 -9.17
N LYS A 297 8.67 -6.43 -9.37
CA LYS A 297 9.68 -6.38 -8.29
C LYS A 297 9.32 -5.31 -7.25
N LYS A 298 8.76 -4.19 -7.71
CA LYS A 298 8.40 -3.05 -6.85
C LYS A 298 7.07 -3.25 -6.15
N PHE A 299 6.06 -3.81 -6.84
CA PHE A 299 4.67 -3.78 -6.37
C PHE A 299 4.14 -5.11 -5.85
N ALA A 300 4.79 -6.24 -6.14
CA ALA A 300 4.35 -7.51 -5.56
C ALA A 300 4.48 -7.50 -4.03
N PRO A 301 3.48 -8.04 -3.30
CA PRO A 301 3.57 -8.20 -1.85
C PRO A 301 4.81 -8.99 -1.43
N LYS A 302 5.46 -8.57 -0.35
CA LYS A 302 6.65 -9.24 0.21
C LYS A 302 6.22 -10.29 1.23
N ILE A 303 5.64 -11.39 0.75
CA ILE A 303 5.14 -12.51 1.55
C ILE A 303 5.90 -13.80 1.23
N ASP A 304 5.77 -14.80 2.11
CA ASP A 304 6.58 -16.01 2.04
C ASP A 304 6.15 -16.93 0.88
N SER A 305 4.85 -17.00 0.58
CA SER A 305 4.27 -17.86 -0.47
C SER A 305 3.62 -17.02 -1.56
N ILE A 306 4.42 -16.51 -2.49
CA ILE A 306 3.93 -15.73 -3.64
C ILE A 306 4.47 -16.28 -4.95
N GLN A 307 3.59 -16.41 -5.93
CA GLN A 307 3.91 -16.71 -7.31
C GLN A 307 3.56 -15.52 -8.19
N VAL A 308 4.52 -15.01 -8.93
CA VAL A 308 4.37 -13.80 -9.76
C VAL A 308 4.41 -14.17 -11.23
N LEU A 309 3.30 -14.00 -11.92
CA LEU A 309 3.21 -14.09 -13.37
C LEU A 309 3.34 -12.68 -13.98
N ASP A 310 4.52 -12.36 -14.49
CA ASP A 310 4.82 -11.08 -15.14
C ASP A 310 4.87 -11.26 -16.65
N SER A 311 3.88 -10.71 -17.36
CA SER A 311 3.76 -10.82 -18.82
C SER A 311 5.00 -10.28 -19.56
N LYS A 312 5.67 -9.29 -18.99
CA LYS A 312 6.94 -8.77 -19.58
C LYS A 312 8.07 -9.79 -19.51
N LYS A 313 8.11 -10.62 -18.46
CA LYS A 313 9.13 -11.65 -18.30
C LYS A 313 8.83 -12.88 -19.13
N ILE A 314 7.56 -13.32 -19.11
CA ILE A 314 7.12 -14.58 -19.75
C ILE A 314 6.93 -14.37 -21.26
N TYR A 315 6.24 -13.31 -21.65
CA TYR A 315 5.78 -13.08 -23.02
C TYR A 315 6.43 -11.87 -23.72
N LYS A 316 7.38 -11.18 -23.05
CA LYS A 316 8.02 -9.95 -23.53
C LYS A 316 7.03 -8.85 -23.87
N SER A 317 5.85 -8.83 -23.22
CA SER A 317 4.74 -7.92 -23.49
C SER A 317 4.27 -7.22 -22.21
N LYS A 318 3.86 -5.97 -22.33
CA LYS A 318 3.19 -5.23 -21.25
C LYS A 318 1.71 -5.59 -21.12
N ASP A 319 1.15 -6.30 -22.09
CA ASP A 319 -0.23 -6.74 -22.08
C ASP A 319 -0.40 -7.92 -21.13
N ILE A 320 -1.09 -7.70 -20.01
CA ILE A 320 -1.39 -8.71 -19.00
C ILE A 320 -2.24 -9.87 -19.58
N ASN A 321 -3.01 -9.59 -20.64
CA ASN A 321 -3.86 -10.58 -21.29
C ASN A 321 -3.08 -11.63 -22.11
N ARG A 322 -1.76 -11.50 -22.25
CA ARG A 322 -0.93 -12.60 -22.75
C ARG A 322 -0.85 -13.77 -21.76
N ILE A 323 -1.02 -13.52 -20.46
CA ILE A 323 -1.10 -14.58 -19.46
C ILE A 323 -2.37 -15.40 -19.74
N THR A 324 -2.22 -16.69 -19.90
CA THR A 324 -3.35 -17.60 -20.20
C THR A 324 -3.98 -18.16 -18.91
N VAL A 325 -5.21 -18.65 -19.01
CA VAL A 325 -5.86 -19.36 -17.89
C VAL A 325 -5.03 -20.58 -17.46
N LEU A 326 -4.41 -21.26 -18.41
CA LEU A 326 -3.58 -22.44 -18.14
C LEU A 326 -2.31 -22.09 -17.36
N ASP A 327 -1.68 -20.93 -17.63
CA ASP A 327 -0.51 -20.48 -16.89
C ASP A 327 -0.83 -20.32 -15.40
N VAL A 328 -2.00 -19.76 -15.08
CA VAL A 328 -2.45 -19.57 -13.69
C VAL A 328 -2.89 -20.91 -13.08
N PHE A 329 -3.66 -21.71 -13.81
CA PHE A 329 -4.23 -22.97 -13.31
C PHE A 329 -3.17 -24.02 -12.96
N ARG A 330 -2.01 -24.02 -13.63
CA ARG A 330 -0.88 -24.90 -13.31
C ARG A 330 -0.20 -24.60 -11.97
N LEU A 331 -0.48 -23.44 -11.40
CA LEU A 331 0.10 -22.99 -10.13
C LEU A 331 -0.85 -23.23 -8.93
N ILE A 332 -2.05 -23.72 -9.19
CA ILE A 332 -3.08 -24.10 -8.21
C ILE A 332 -3.00 -25.59 -7.94
#